data_bfe79f4bc23e2fd01b9e9fac91ef2d1f
#
_entry.id   bfe79f4bc23e2fd01b9e9fac91ef2d1f
#
_cell.length_a   1.000
_cell.length_b   1.000
_cell.length_c   1.000
_cell.angle_alpha   90.00
_cell.angle_beta   90.00
_cell.angle_gamma   90.00
#
_symmetry.space_group_name_H-M   'P 1'
#
loop_
_entity.id
_entity.type
_entity.pdbx_description
1 polymer ?
#
loop_
_entity_poly.entity_id
_entity_poly.type
_entity_poly.pdbx_seq_one_letter_code
_entity_poly.pdbx_strand_id
1 'polypeptide(L)' 'MADIVLDLAAMARLAKVLDFICGPADPCTLAVKKAAASGADADIKKARKLFMGLKSTHRIAALGMLRE' A
#
# COMPACT_ATOMS: atom_id res chain seq x y z
N MET A 1 -15.40 13.28 6.73
CA MET A 1 -14.19 12.57 6.89
C MET A 1 -13.52 12.25 5.57
N ALA A 2 -12.25 12.47 5.49
CA ALA A 2 -11.55 12.27 4.24
C ALA A 2 -11.14 10.81 4.08
N ASP A 3 -11.46 10.23 2.94
CA ASP A 3 -10.89 8.95 2.57
C ASP A 3 -9.46 9.17 2.13
N ILE A 4 -8.63 8.17 2.39
CA ILE A 4 -7.27 8.22 1.91
C ILE A 4 -7.29 7.89 0.42
N VAL A 5 -6.87 8.85 -0.38
CA VAL A 5 -6.76 8.65 -1.83
C VAL A 5 -5.41 8.04 -2.12
N LEU A 6 -5.41 6.82 -2.64
CA LEU A 6 -4.18 6.13 -3.00
C LEU A 6 -3.83 6.44 -4.46
N ASP A 7 -3.31 7.65 -4.68
CA ASP A 7 -2.75 8.00 -5.99
C ASP A 7 -1.34 7.41 -6.12
N LEU A 8 -0.66 7.65 -7.23
CA LEU A 8 0.66 7.07 -7.48
C LEU A 8 1.69 7.51 -6.44
N ALA A 9 1.63 8.76 -6.01
CA ALA A 9 2.56 9.26 -5.00
C ALA A 9 2.32 8.55 -3.66
N ALA A 10 1.05 8.40 -3.28
CA ALA A 10 0.69 7.70 -2.05
C ALA A 10 1.07 6.23 -2.13
N MET A 11 0.89 5.59 -3.29
CA MET A 11 1.27 4.20 -3.49
C MET A 11 2.77 4.00 -3.33
N ALA A 12 3.59 4.91 -3.84
CA ALA A 12 5.03 4.82 -3.69
C ALA A 12 5.44 4.92 -2.22
N ARG A 13 4.82 5.83 -1.48
CA ARG A 13 5.08 5.95 -0.05
C ARG A 13 4.61 4.73 0.72
N LEU A 14 3.43 4.23 0.37
CA LEU A 14 2.87 3.05 0.99
C LEU A 14 3.76 1.83 0.75
N ALA A 15 4.35 1.72 -0.43
CA ALA A 15 5.27 0.63 -0.74
C ALA A 15 6.46 0.63 0.23
N LYS A 16 7.02 1.79 0.52
CA LYS A 16 8.13 1.89 1.47
C LYS A 16 7.69 1.53 2.88
N VAL A 17 6.51 1.97 3.28
CA VAL A 17 5.95 1.67 4.59
C VAL A 17 5.73 0.17 4.75
N LEU A 18 5.14 -0.47 3.75
CA LEU A 18 4.88 -1.90 3.78
C LEU A 18 6.17 -2.71 3.73
N ASP A 19 7.17 -2.21 3.03
CA ASP A 19 8.50 -2.81 3.00
C ASP A 19 9.04 -2.94 4.42
N PHE A 20 8.81 -1.94 5.24
CA PHE A 20 9.24 -1.91 6.63
C PHE A 20 8.35 -2.76 7.54
N ILE A 21 7.03 -2.67 7.38
CA ILE A 21 6.06 -3.33 8.27
C ILE A 21 5.90 -4.80 7.93
N CYS A 22 5.69 -5.10 6.65
CA CYS A 22 5.37 -6.46 6.19
C CYS A 22 6.57 -7.19 5.61
N GLY A 23 7.61 -6.45 5.25
CA GLY A 23 8.80 -7.01 4.62
C GLY A 23 8.76 -6.89 3.10
N PRO A 24 9.94 -6.87 2.46
CA PRO A 24 10.03 -6.63 1.01
C PRO A 24 9.48 -7.78 0.16
N ALA A 25 9.40 -8.98 0.71
CA ALA A 25 8.91 -10.15 -0.02
C ALA A 25 7.41 -10.40 0.16
N ASP A 26 6.74 -9.61 0.98
CA ASP A 26 5.31 -9.80 1.23
C ASP A 26 4.49 -9.52 -0.04
N PRO A 27 3.50 -10.36 -0.36
CA PRO A 27 2.69 -10.15 -1.57
C PRO A 27 2.05 -8.77 -1.66
N CYS A 28 1.58 -8.22 -0.54
CA CYS A 28 0.98 -6.89 -0.53
C CYS A 28 2.04 -5.83 -0.86
N THR A 29 3.22 -5.94 -0.28
CA THR A 29 4.34 -5.03 -0.57
C THR A 29 4.68 -5.05 -2.05
N LEU A 30 4.83 -6.26 -2.60
CA LEU A 30 5.16 -6.41 -4.02
C LEU A 30 4.06 -5.84 -4.92
N ALA A 31 2.80 -6.07 -4.57
CA ALA A 31 1.68 -5.55 -5.35
C ALA A 31 1.64 -4.03 -5.34
N VAL A 32 1.89 -3.42 -4.18
CA VAL A 32 1.89 -1.96 -4.07
C VAL A 32 3.08 -1.37 -4.82
N LYS A 33 4.26 -2.00 -4.73
CA LYS A 33 5.43 -1.58 -5.50
C LYS A 33 5.15 -1.61 -7.00
N LYS A 34 4.53 -2.69 -7.46
CA LYS A 34 4.19 -2.84 -8.88
C LYS A 34 3.18 -1.79 -9.31
N ALA A 35 2.16 -1.54 -8.49
CA ALA A 35 1.15 -0.54 -8.80
C ALA A 35 1.78 0.86 -8.90
N ALA A 36 2.69 1.18 -7.98
CA ALA A 36 3.37 2.47 -7.99
C ALA A 36 4.25 2.63 -9.23
N ALA A 37 4.86 1.54 -9.68
CA ALA A 37 5.76 1.58 -10.83
C ALA A 37 5.01 1.62 -12.16
N SER A 38 3.92 0.85 -12.28
CA SER A 38 3.19 0.72 -13.54
C SER A 38 2.09 1.76 -13.72
N GLY A 39 1.44 2.16 -12.63
CA GLY A 39 0.29 3.04 -12.68
C GLY A 39 -0.94 2.40 -13.30
N ALA A 40 -0.92 1.10 -13.58
CA ALA A 40 -2.04 0.42 -14.23
C ALA A 40 -3.20 0.21 -13.25
N ASP A 41 -4.43 0.44 -13.71
CA ASP A 41 -5.61 0.28 -12.86
C ASP A 41 -5.71 -1.12 -12.28
N ALA A 42 -5.39 -2.15 -13.07
CA ALA A 42 -5.45 -3.52 -12.60
C ALA A 42 -4.49 -3.76 -11.44
N ASP A 43 -3.28 -3.20 -11.52
CA ASP A 43 -2.28 -3.31 -10.47
C ASP A 43 -2.71 -2.56 -9.22
N ILE A 44 -3.28 -1.37 -9.40
CA ILE A 44 -3.77 -0.56 -8.30
C ILE A 44 -4.92 -1.29 -7.58
N LYS A 45 -5.85 -1.85 -8.32
CA LYS A 45 -6.97 -2.60 -7.74
C LYS A 45 -6.48 -3.81 -6.95
N LYS A 46 -5.52 -4.53 -7.51
CA LYS A 46 -4.94 -5.69 -6.83
C LYS A 46 -4.23 -5.29 -5.56
N ALA A 47 -3.45 -4.21 -5.60
CA ALA A 47 -2.74 -3.71 -4.43
C ALA A 47 -3.72 -3.30 -3.34
N ARG A 48 -4.79 -2.60 -3.69
CA ARG A 48 -5.80 -2.18 -2.71
C ARG A 48 -6.48 -3.39 -2.08
N LYS A 49 -6.80 -4.38 -2.88
CA LYS A 49 -7.43 -5.61 -2.37
C LYS A 49 -6.54 -6.32 -1.36
N LEU A 50 -5.27 -6.46 -1.70
CA LEU A 50 -4.31 -7.10 -0.80
C LEU A 50 -4.09 -6.28 0.46
N PHE A 51 -4.04 -4.96 0.33
CA PHE A 51 -3.90 -4.07 1.48
C PHE A 51 -5.08 -4.22 2.44
N MET A 52 -6.30 -4.28 1.91
CA MET A 52 -7.49 -4.46 2.74
C MET A 52 -7.54 -5.82 3.39
N GLY A 53 -6.80 -6.79 2.86
CA GLY A 53 -6.70 -8.13 3.45
C GLY A 53 -5.64 -8.24 4.55
N LEU A 54 -4.87 -7.20 4.80
CA LEU A 54 -3.88 -7.21 5.87
C LEU A 54 -4.56 -7.21 7.24
N LYS A 55 -3.82 -7.67 8.25
CA LYS A 55 -4.29 -7.55 9.63
C LYS A 55 -4.53 -6.08 9.95
N SER A 56 -5.55 -5.83 10.78
CA SER A 56 -5.90 -4.45 11.11
C SER A 56 -4.75 -3.69 11.77
N THR A 57 -3.93 -4.37 12.57
CA THR A 57 -2.74 -3.74 13.16
C THR A 57 -1.78 -3.23 12.12
N HIS A 58 -1.54 -4.01 11.06
CA HIS A 58 -0.67 -3.62 9.97
C HIS A 58 -1.25 -2.46 9.16
N ARG A 59 -2.57 -2.52 8.89
CA ARG A 59 -3.23 -1.43 8.16
C ARG A 59 -3.19 -0.12 8.93
N ILE A 60 -3.48 -0.17 10.21
CA ILE A 60 -3.46 1.02 11.06
C ILE A 60 -2.06 1.60 11.13
N ALA A 61 -1.05 0.75 11.32
CA ALA A 61 0.34 1.21 11.35
C ALA A 61 0.75 1.85 10.02
N ALA A 62 0.39 1.21 8.91
CA ALA A 62 0.74 1.72 7.58
C ALA A 62 0.07 3.08 7.32
N LEU A 63 -1.21 3.20 7.64
CA LEU A 63 -1.94 4.45 7.42
C LEU A 63 -1.40 5.55 8.33
N GLY A 64 -1.01 5.21 9.56
CA GLY A 64 -0.41 6.18 10.46
C GLY A 64 0.91 6.71 9.93
N MET A 65 1.76 5.84 9.42
CA MET A 65 3.04 6.25 8.84
C MET A 65 2.84 7.04 7.54
N LEU A 66 1.83 6.70 6.78
CA LEU A 66 1.54 7.38 5.52
C LEU A 66 1.07 8.82 5.74
N ARG A 67 0.45 9.09 6.87
CA ARG A 67 -0.05 10.42 7.20
C ARG A 67 1.03 11.39 7.64
N GLU A 68 2.16 10.89 8.08
CA GLU A 68 3.23 11.73 8.60
C GLU A 68 3.94 12.55 7.52
#